data_ae520081b6996856127c9c875399bcf6
#
_entry.id   ae520081b6996856127c9c875399bcf6
#
_cell.length_a   1.000
_cell.length_b   1.000
_cell.length_c   1.000
_cell.angle_alpha   90.00
_cell.angle_beta   90.00
_cell.angle_gamma   90.00
#
_symmetry.space_group_name_H-M   'P 1'
#
loop_
_entity.id
_entity.type
_entity.pdbx_description
1 polymer ?
#
loop_
_entity_poly.entity_id
_entity_poly.type
_entity_poly.pdbx_seq_one_letter_code
_entity_poly.pdbx_strand_id
1 'polypeptide(L)'
;ENAEGAGSVSAEKLLMSVGRRPVMKGFGLENLNLELTERKCVKVDEHMQSSVPGVYVCGDLNGVSLLAHTAVREAEVAVHHILGKEDAMSYRAIPGVVYTNPEIAGAGMSEEALQAAGITYHTIKLPMAYSGRFVAENEGVNGVCKVLTADDGTVLGAHMLGNPASELIVLAGMAIEDRKKVDDWKRYVFPHPTVGEIFREL
;
A
#
# COMPACT_ATOMS: atom_id res chain seq x y z
N GLU A 1 0.21 28.54 15.02
CA GLU A 1 0.09 29.69 14.11
C GLU A 1 -0.15 29.16 12.69
N ASN A 2 -1.12 29.72 12.02
CA ASN A 2 -1.41 29.47 10.61
C ASN A 2 -1.50 30.83 9.88
N ALA A 3 -1.83 30.81 8.58
CA ALA A 3 -1.99 32.05 7.79
C ALA A 3 -3.07 33.00 8.31
N GLU A 4 -3.95 32.53 9.18
CA GLU A 4 -5.07 33.31 9.77
C GLU A 4 -4.75 33.83 11.19
N GLY A 5 -3.59 33.48 11.76
CA GLY A 5 -3.11 33.93 13.06
C GLY A 5 -3.02 32.83 14.12
N ALA A 6 -2.71 33.22 15.37
CA ALA A 6 -2.62 32.30 16.50
C ALA A 6 -4.03 31.98 17.05
N GLY A 7 -4.33 30.68 17.12
CA GLY A 7 -5.54 30.17 17.76
C GLY A 7 -5.19 29.26 18.93
N SER A 8 -6.13 29.08 19.86
CA SER A 8 -6.00 28.08 20.93
C SER A 8 -7.18 27.14 20.94
N VAL A 9 -6.91 25.86 21.20
CA VAL A 9 -7.93 24.83 21.41
C VAL A 9 -7.68 24.21 22.78
N SER A 10 -8.72 24.04 23.57
CA SER A 10 -8.67 23.41 24.90
C SER A 10 -9.33 22.04 24.82
N ALA A 11 -8.65 20.99 25.34
CA ALA A 11 -9.15 19.62 25.42
C ALA A 11 -8.61 18.93 26.67
N GLU A 12 -9.33 17.91 27.16
CA GLU A 12 -8.87 17.10 28.29
C GLU A 12 -7.64 16.25 27.95
N LYS A 13 -7.54 15.81 26.69
CA LYS A 13 -6.45 14.92 26.22
C LYS A 13 -5.97 15.38 24.84
N LEU A 14 -4.69 15.21 24.61
CA LEU A 14 -4.04 15.46 23.32
C LEU A 14 -3.51 14.16 22.75
N LEU A 15 -3.93 13.82 21.53
CA LEU A 15 -3.34 12.75 20.73
C LEU A 15 -2.31 13.35 19.76
N MET A 16 -1.03 13.01 19.96
CA MET A 16 0.03 13.32 19.01
C MET A 16 0.19 12.18 17.99
N SER A 17 -0.18 12.44 16.73
CA SER A 17 -0.06 11.49 15.62
C SER A 17 0.59 12.18 14.42
N VAL A 18 1.86 12.59 14.59
CA VAL A 18 2.61 13.46 13.65
C VAL A 18 3.59 12.67 12.76
N GLY A 19 3.42 11.35 12.64
CA GLY A 19 4.24 10.47 11.82
C GLY A 19 5.35 9.77 12.59
N ARG A 20 6.22 9.08 11.84
CA ARG A 20 7.32 8.26 12.33
C ARG A 20 8.62 8.63 11.65
N ARG A 21 9.72 8.33 12.31
CA ARG A 21 11.07 8.42 11.76
C ARG A 21 11.89 7.21 12.21
N PRO A 22 12.88 6.76 11.43
CA PRO A 22 13.75 5.65 11.83
C PRO A 22 14.57 5.99 13.07
N VAL A 23 14.78 5.00 13.91
CA VAL A 23 15.71 5.09 15.04
C VAL A 23 17.07 4.61 14.56
N MET A 24 18.01 5.54 14.37
CA MET A 24 19.31 5.29 13.73
C MET A 24 20.49 5.25 14.71
N LYS A 25 20.24 5.35 16.03
CA LYS A 25 21.28 5.43 17.05
C LYS A 25 21.07 4.40 18.14
N GLY A 26 22.15 3.96 18.77
CA GLY A 26 22.13 3.13 19.97
C GLY A 26 22.44 1.64 19.73
N PHE A 27 22.66 1.21 18.47
CA PHE A 27 23.06 -0.16 18.13
C PHE A 27 24.24 -0.26 17.17
N GLY A 28 25.06 0.78 17.14
CA GLY A 28 26.33 0.76 16.39
C GLY A 28 26.21 1.03 14.90
N LEU A 29 25.03 1.43 14.37
CA LEU A 29 24.89 1.81 12.96
C LEU A 29 25.77 2.98 12.57
N GLU A 30 26.07 3.87 13.52
CA GLU A 30 26.99 5.00 13.38
C GLU A 30 28.44 4.59 13.07
N ASN A 31 28.81 3.33 13.32
CA ASN A 31 30.13 2.79 13.00
C ASN A 31 30.20 2.27 11.54
N LEU A 32 29.09 2.20 10.85
CA LEU A 32 28.98 1.81 9.45
C LEU A 32 28.81 3.08 8.61
N ASN A 33 29.63 3.27 7.61
CA ASN A 33 29.50 4.40 6.68
C ASN A 33 28.37 4.15 5.68
N LEU A 34 27.13 4.06 6.19
CA LEU A 34 25.94 3.82 5.39
C LEU A 34 25.54 5.07 4.59
N GLU A 35 25.22 4.90 3.31
CA GLU A 35 24.57 5.97 2.56
C GLU A 35 23.14 6.17 3.07
N LEU A 36 22.78 7.45 3.27
CA LEU A 36 21.45 7.82 3.71
C LEU A 36 20.71 8.58 2.60
N THR A 37 19.39 8.40 2.59
CA THR A 37 18.48 9.21 1.78
C THR A 37 18.39 10.64 2.33
N GLU A 38 17.78 11.57 1.57
CA GLU A 38 17.47 12.93 2.03
C GLU A 38 16.65 12.94 3.33
N ARG A 39 15.81 11.92 3.53
CA ARG A 39 14.99 11.72 4.74
C ARG A 39 15.76 11.05 5.88
N LYS A 40 17.09 10.86 5.73
CA LYS A 40 17.99 10.23 6.72
C LYS A 40 17.62 8.78 7.03
N CYS A 41 17.03 8.05 6.08
CA CYS A 41 16.83 6.61 6.10
C CYS A 41 18.00 5.92 5.39
N VAL A 42 18.27 4.66 5.68
CA VAL A 42 19.32 3.91 5.00
C VAL A 42 18.90 3.63 3.56
N LYS A 43 19.77 3.99 2.60
CA LYS A 43 19.58 3.67 1.19
C LYS A 43 19.91 2.21 0.95
N VAL A 44 19.01 1.50 0.26
CA VAL A 44 19.16 0.10 -0.15
C VAL A 44 18.89 -0.06 -1.64
N ASP A 45 19.40 -1.14 -2.22
CA ASP A 45 19.08 -1.57 -3.58
C ASP A 45 17.81 -2.45 -3.60
N GLU A 46 17.49 -3.03 -4.76
CA GLU A 46 16.33 -3.92 -4.95
C GLU A 46 16.45 -5.25 -4.20
N HIS A 47 17.62 -5.59 -3.69
CA HIS A 47 17.89 -6.76 -2.87
C HIS A 47 17.98 -6.46 -1.38
N MET A 48 17.64 -5.24 -0.96
CA MET A 48 17.73 -4.74 0.41
C MET A 48 19.16 -4.58 0.93
N GLN A 49 20.18 -4.67 0.05
CA GLN A 49 21.55 -4.44 0.44
C GLN A 49 21.85 -2.94 0.54
N SER A 50 22.55 -2.56 1.60
CA SER A 50 23.02 -1.17 1.80
C SER A 50 24.28 -0.88 0.96
N SER A 51 24.77 0.36 1.06
CA SER A 51 26.06 0.75 0.47
C SER A 51 27.27 -0.03 1.02
N VAL A 52 27.10 -0.73 2.14
CA VAL A 52 28.15 -1.56 2.76
C VAL A 52 27.89 -3.02 2.41
N PRO A 53 28.79 -3.69 1.68
CA PRO A 53 28.63 -5.11 1.28
C PRO A 53 28.36 -6.02 2.48
N GLY A 54 27.36 -6.92 2.33
CA GLY A 54 26.96 -7.85 3.37
C GLY A 54 26.09 -7.25 4.48
N VAL A 55 25.74 -5.95 4.39
CA VAL A 55 24.81 -5.29 5.32
C VAL A 55 23.49 -5.04 4.61
N TYR A 56 22.43 -5.65 5.13
CA TYR A 56 21.06 -5.55 4.60
C TYR A 56 20.18 -4.79 5.58
N VAL A 57 19.24 -4.01 5.06
CA VAL A 57 18.34 -3.18 5.88
C VAL A 57 16.91 -3.34 5.39
N CYS A 58 16.02 -3.77 6.29
CA CYS A 58 14.61 -4.00 6.04
C CYS A 58 13.74 -3.18 6.99
N GLY A 59 12.51 -2.91 6.57
CA GLY A 59 11.50 -2.20 7.37
C GLY A 59 11.77 -0.71 7.51
N ASP A 60 11.30 -0.12 8.59
CA ASP A 60 11.25 1.33 8.81
C ASP A 60 12.58 2.06 8.62
N LEU A 61 13.70 1.34 8.76
CA LEU A 61 15.04 1.93 8.61
C LEU A 61 15.35 2.36 7.18
N ASN A 62 14.81 1.70 6.15
CA ASN A 62 14.98 2.10 4.76
C ASN A 62 14.04 3.24 4.35
N GLY A 63 12.96 3.44 5.10
CA GLY A 63 12.02 4.56 4.94
C GLY A 63 11.16 4.50 3.68
N VAL A 64 11.12 3.36 2.97
CA VAL A 64 10.32 3.19 1.75
C VAL A 64 8.87 2.89 2.11
N SER A 65 8.65 1.90 2.98
CA SER A 65 7.32 1.52 3.46
C SER A 65 7.37 1.23 4.95
N LEU A 66 6.57 1.95 5.74
CA LEU A 66 6.53 1.81 7.21
C LEU A 66 5.46 0.81 7.64
N LEU A 67 5.41 -0.35 6.97
CA LEU A 67 4.40 -1.39 7.14
C LEU A 67 5.06 -2.74 7.46
N ALA A 68 4.51 -3.43 8.47
CA ALA A 68 5.07 -4.69 8.95
C ALA A 68 5.12 -5.78 7.85
N HIS A 69 4.07 -5.91 7.04
CA HIS A 69 4.02 -6.88 5.95
C HIS A 69 5.02 -6.56 4.82
N THR A 70 5.33 -5.28 4.58
CA THR A 70 6.41 -4.90 3.66
C THR A 70 7.77 -5.32 4.23
N ALA A 71 8.02 -5.07 5.51
CA ALA A 71 9.27 -5.44 6.17
C ALA A 71 9.52 -6.95 6.14
N VAL A 72 8.47 -7.77 6.26
CA VAL A 72 8.57 -9.24 6.11
C VAL A 72 9.05 -9.60 4.70
N ARG A 73 8.43 -9.04 3.66
CA ARG A 73 8.82 -9.31 2.27
C ARG A 73 10.22 -8.82 1.95
N GLU A 74 10.60 -7.65 2.43
CA GLU A 74 11.97 -7.12 2.32
C GLU A 74 13.01 -8.06 2.95
N ALA A 75 12.70 -8.63 4.13
CA ALA A 75 13.57 -9.58 4.80
C ALA A 75 13.71 -10.89 4.02
N GLU A 76 12.63 -11.39 3.40
CA GLU A 76 12.69 -12.56 2.52
C GLU A 76 13.61 -12.30 1.31
N VAL A 77 13.48 -11.14 0.65
CA VAL A 77 14.34 -10.74 -0.47
C VAL A 77 15.80 -10.68 -0.04
N ALA A 78 16.09 -10.04 1.10
CA ALA A 78 17.45 -9.98 1.64
C ALA A 78 18.05 -11.38 1.87
N VAL A 79 17.28 -12.28 2.50
CA VAL A 79 17.72 -13.66 2.76
C VAL A 79 17.90 -14.45 1.44
N HIS A 80 17.02 -14.28 0.47
CA HIS A 80 17.16 -14.91 -0.85
C HIS A 80 18.45 -14.45 -1.54
N HIS A 81 18.74 -13.16 -1.53
CA HIS A 81 19.96 -12.62 -2.09
C HIS A 81 21.23 -13.18 -1.38
N ILE A 82 21.24 -13.24 -0.04
CA ILE A 82 22.32 -13.86 0.75
C ILE A 82 22.55 -15.31 0.35
N LEU A 83 21.48 -16.05 0.02
CA LEU A 83 21.54 -17.45 -0.41
C LEU A 83 21.79 -17.64 -1.91
N GLY A 84 22.04 -16.57 -2.66
CA GLY A 84 22.28 -16.61 -4.09
C GLY A 84 21.05 -16.99 -4.92
N LYS A 85 19.84 -16.76 -4.40
CA LYS A 85 18.57 -16.94 -5.12
C LYS A 85 18.19 -15.65 -5.83
N GLU A 86 17.61 -15.77 -7.03
CA GLU A 86 17.04 -14.63 -7.73
C GLU A 86 15.75 -14.19 -7.05
N ASP A 87 15.75 -12.98 -6.55
CA ASP A 87 14.58 -12.30 -5.99
C ASP A 87 14.86 -10.79 -5.88
N ALA A 88 13.85 -9.97 -6.06
CA ALA A 88 13.96 -8.53 -5.95
C ALA A 88 12.69 -7.93 -5.33
N MET A 89 12.86 -6.84 -4.60
CA MET A 89 11.73 -6.15 -3.98
C MET A 89 10.94 -5.34 -5.00
N SER A 90 9.64 -5.56 -5.03
CA SER A 90 8.68 -4.72 -5.75
C SER A 90 7.82 -3.95 -4.76
N TYR A 91 7.74 -2.63 -4.93
CA TYR A 91 6.85 -1.77 -4.16
C TYR A 91 5.60 -1.37 -4.93
N ARG A 92 5.38 -1.98 -6.10
CA ARG A 92 4.29 -1.59 -7.03
C ARG A 92 2.91 -1.79 -6.43
N ALA A 93 2.73 -2.83 -5.65
CA ALA A 93 1.41 -3.29 -5.20
C ALA A 93 1.30 -3.46 -3.67
N ILE A 94 2.10 -2.73 -2.90
CA ILE A 94 2.04 -2.82 -1.43
C ILE A 94 0.65 -2.36 -0.96
N PRO A 95 -0.13 -3.22 -0.28
CA PRO A 95 -1.43 -2.84 0.24
C PRO A 95 -1.28 -1.98 1.48
N GLY A 96 -2.02 -0.87 1.53
CA GLY A 96 -2.18 -0.03 2.72
C GLY A 96 -3.61 -0.12 3.24
N VAL A 97 -3.78 -0.21 4.56
CA VAL A 97 -5.09 -0.32 5.20
C VAL A 97 -5.21 0.63 6.36
N VAL A 98 -6.36 1.28 6.47
CA VAL A 98 -6.80 2.02 7.64
C VAL A 98 -7.98 1.26 8.25
N TYR A 99 -7.77 0.71 9.44
CA TYR A 99 -8.72 -0.15 10.15
C TYR A 99 -9.78 0.67 10.91
N THR A 100 -10.42 1.57 10.20
CA THR A 100 -11.61 2.29 10.65
C THR A 100 -12.86 1.42 10.42
N ASN A 101 -14.03 1.90 10.82
CA ASN A 101 -15.32 1.30 10.45
C ASN A 101 -16.18 2.37 9.77
N PRO A 102 -16.36 2.29 8.44
CA PRO A 102 -15.85 1.27 7.51
C PRO A 102 -14.32 1.36 7.29
N GLU A 103 -13.72 0.23 6.88
CA GLU A 103 -12.31 0.14 6.50
C GLU A 103 -12.01 0.92 5.22
N ILE A 104 -10.77 1.42 5.12
CA ILE A 104 -10.22 1.99 3.87
C ILE A 104 -8.99 1.19 3.50
N ALA A 105 -8.90 0.75 2.25
CA ALA A 105 -7.73 0.05 1.75
C ALA A 105 -7.35 0.52 0.34
N GLY A 106 -6.06 0.44 0.02
CA GLY A 106 -5.55 0.78 -1.29
C GLY A 106 -4.29 0.00 -1.64
N ALA A 107 -4.08 -0.27 -2.92
CA ALA A 107 -2.85 -0.82 -3.47
C ALA A 107 -2.55 -0.16 -4.82
N GLY A 108 -1.27 -0.09 -5.17
CA GLY A 108 -0.83 0.55 -6.40
C GLY A 108 -0.86 2.08 -6.35
N MET A 109 -0.99 2.72 -7.49
CA MET A 109 -0.91 4.17 -7.64
C MET A 109 -2.25 4.84 -7.33
N SER A 110 -2.20 6.02 -6.70
CA SER A 110 -3.36 6.91 -6.60
C SER A 110 -3.52 7.76 -7.86
N GLU A 111 -4.66 8.43 -8.01
CA GLU A 111 -4.88 9.38 -9.12
C GLU A 111 -3.84 10.50 -9.10
N GLU A 112 -3.52 11.03 -7.91
CA GLU A 112 -2.52 12.07 -7.73
C GLU A 112 -1.12 11.58 -8.14
N ALA A 113 -0.77 10.33 -7.81
CA ALA A 113 0.51 9.75 -8.19
C ALA A 113 0.60 9.52 -9.71
N LEU A 114 -0.47 9.06 -10.35
CA LEU A 114 -0.54 8.90 -11.80
C LEU A 114 -0.43 10.25 -12.51
N GLN A 115 -1.14 11.27 -12.04
CA GLN A 115 -1.07 12.63 -12.57
C GLN A 115 0.33 13.22 -12.44
N ALA A 116 0.96 13.09 -11.27
CA ALA A 116 2.32 13.57 -11.03
C ALA A 116 3.36 12.85 -11.92
N ALA A 117 3.13 11.57 -12.24
CA ALA A 117 3.96 10.80 -13.16
C ALA A 117 3.66 11.04 -14.65
N GLY A 118 2.63 11.82 -14.98
CA GLY A 118 2.20 12.06 -16.36
C GLY A 118 1.63 10.81 -17.05
N ILE A 119 1.10 9.87 -16.28
CA ILE A 119 0.53 8.60 -16.78
C ILE A 119 -0.96 8.80 -17.06
N THR A 120 -1.37 8.53 -18.31
CA THR A 120 -2.80 8.50 -18.66
C THR A 120 -3.47 7.31 -18.02
N TYR A 121 -4.66 7.52 -17.46
CA TYR A 121 -5.43 6.47 -16.80
C TYR A 121 -6.93 6.66 -16.97
N HIS A 122 -7.67 5.58 -16.79
CA HIS A 122 -9.13 5.55 -16.70
C HIS A 122 -9.54 5.16 -15.28
N THR A 123 -10.67 5.69 -14.84
CA THR A 123 -11.22 5.38 -13.51
C THR A 123 -12.51 4.59 -13.65
N ILE A 124 -12.53 3.39 -13.08
CA ILE A 124 -13.74 2.59 -12.89
C ILE A 124 -14.13 2.70 -11.42
N LYS A 125 -15.36 3.10 -11.16
CA LYS A 125 -15.86 3.32 -9.79
C LYS A 125 -17.23 2.71 -9.63
N LEU A 126 -17.34 1.74 -8.72
CA LEU A 126 -18.58 1.07 -8.39
C LEU A 126 -18.95 1.26 -6.91
N PRO A 127 -20.23 1.49 -6.59
CA PRO A 127 -20.71 1.34 -5.22
C PRO A 127 -20.52 -0.10 -4.74
N MET A 128 -20.10 -0.30 -3.49
CA MET A 128 -20.03 -1.65 -2.90
C MET A 128 -21.38 -2.37 -2.85
N ALA A 129 -22.46 -1.62 -2.96
CA ALA A 129 -23.83 -2.15 -3.05
C ALA A 129 -24.08 -3.05 -4.29
N TYR A 130 -23.16 -3.07 -5.26
CA TYR A 130 -23.19 -4.07 -6.35
C TYR A 130 -22.91 -5.50 -5.82
N SER A 131 -22.32 -5.63 -4.63
CA SER A 131 -22.24 -6.92 -3.95
C SER A 131 -23.43 -7.08 -2.98
N GLY A 132 -24.31 -8.05 -3.24
CA GLY A 132 -25.43 -8.35 -2.33
C GLY A 132 -24.96 -8.78 -0.93
N ARG A 133 -23.80 -9.45 -0.84
CA ARG A 133 -23.21 -9.82 0.46
C ARG A 133 -22.75 -8.58 1.24
N PHE A 134 -22.19 -7.58 0.57
CA PHE A 134 -21.82 -6.33 1.22
C PHE A 134 -23.04 -5.65 1.85
N VAL A 135 -24.15 -5.57 1.09
CA VAL A 135 -25.41 -4.96 1.58
C VAL A 135 -25.95 -5.71 2.80
N ALA A 136 -25.91 -7.04 2.77
CA ALA A 136 -26.43 -7.87 3.86
C ALA A 136 -25.60 -7.75 5.15
N GLU A 137 -24.28 -7.54 5.05
CA GLU A 137 -23.38 -7.48 6.21
C GLU A 137 -23.11 -6.06 6.70
N ASN A 138 -23.38 -5.03 5.88
CA ASN A 138 -23.09 -3.63 6.18
C ASN A 138 -24.36 -2.78 6.02
N GLU A 139 -25.41 -3.08 6.80
CA GLU A 139 -26.69 -2.39 6.72
C GLU A 139 -26.52 -0.88 6.89
N GLY A 140 -27.06 -0.11 5.94
CA GLY A 140 -27.03 1.35 5.94
C GLY A 140 -25.65 1.97 5.67
N VAL A 141 -24.61 1.18 5.41
CA VAL A 141 -23.27 1.66 5.10
C VAL A 141 -23.08 1.81 3.59
N ASN A 142 -22.58 2.96 3.17
CA ASN A 142 -22.13 3.18 1.80
C ASN A 142 -20.65 2.81 1.69
N GLY A 143 -20.30 2.19 0.56
CA GLY A 143 -18.93 1.85 0.23
C GLY A 143 -18.63 2.07 -1.25
N VAL A 144 -17.36 2.04 -1.59
CA VAL A 144 -16.89 2.22 -2.97
C VAL A 144 -15.72 1.30 -3.27
N CYS A 145 -15.71 0.72 -4.47
CA CYS A 145 -14.56 0.11 -5.10
C CYS A 145 -14.15 0.99 -6.30
N LYS A 146 -12.94 1.52 -6.28
CA LYS A 146 -12.36 2.32 -7.35
C LYS A 146 -11.12 1.62 -7.88
N VAL A 147 -11.06 1.44 -9.21
CA VAL A 147 -9.91 0.86 -9.91
C VAL A 147 -9.43 1.83 -10.98
N LEU A 148 -8.12 2.01 -11.05
CA LEU A 148 -7.44 2.84 -12.02
C LEU A 148 -6.73 1.93 -13.02
N THR A 149 -6.94 2.17 -14.31
CA THR A 149 -6.37 1.34 -15.38
C THR A 149 -5.64 2.17 -16.41
N ALA A 150 -4.65 1.57 -17.05
CA ALA A 150 -4.06 2.11 -18.27
C ALA A 150 -5.04 1.97 -19.46
N ASP A 151 -4.69 2.57 -20.61
CA ASP A 151 -5.49 2.53 -21.85
C ASP A 151 -5.78 1.09 -22.33
N ASP A 152 -4.87 0.16 -22.07
CA ASP A 152 -5.01 -1.25 -22.45
C ASP A 152 -5.78 -2.08 -21.42
N GLY A 153 -6.29 -1.46 -20.35
CA GLY A 153 -7.01 -2.08 -19.25
C GLY A 153 -6.14 -2.65 -18.12
N THR A 154 -4.81 -2.52 -18.19
CA THR A 154 -3.89 -2.95 -17.11
C THR A 154 -4.20 -2.20 -15.82
N VAL A 155 -4.34 -2.94 -14.71
CA VAL A 155 -4.64 -2.36 -13.39
C VAL A 155 -3.41 -1.63 -12.84
N LEU A 156 -3.56 -0.34 -12.55
CA LEU A 156 -2.51 0.55 -12.03
C LEU A 156 -2.67 0.83 -10.53
N GLY A 157 -3.90 0.83 -10.05
CA GLY A 157 -4.22 1.09 -8.66
C GLY A 157 -5.65 0.70 -8.33
N ALA A 158 -5.89 0.41 -7.06
CA ALA A 158 -7.24 0.13 -6.54
C ALA A 158 -7.40 0.71 -5.14
N HIS A 159 -8.57 1.25 -4.86
CA HIS A 159 -8.90 1.89 -3.59
C HIS A 159 -10.33 1.52 -3.19
N MET A 160 -10.50 1.09 -1.94
CA MET A 160 -11.76 0.59 -1.42
C MET A 160 -12.14 1.29 -0.13
N LEU A 161 -13.41 1.56 0.02
CA LEU A 161 -14.06 1.97 1.27
C LEU A 161 -15.21 1.00 1.55
N GLY A 162 -15.18 0.33 2.68
CA GLY A 162 -16.21 -0.61 3.12
C GLY A 162 -15.63 -1.93 3.61
N ASN A 163 -16.33 -2.61 4.50
CA ASN A 163 -15.87 -3.88 5.06
C ASN A 163 -16.19 -5.05 4.12
N PRO A 164 -15.26 -6.00 3.94
CA PRO A 164 -13.90 -6.10 4.51
C PRO A 164 -12.82 -5.66 3.49
N ALA A 165 -12.61 -4.36 3.31
CA ALA A 165 -11.64 -3.83 2.35
C ALA A 165 -10.22 -4.34 2.61
N SER A 166 -9.83 -4.55 3.87
CA SER A 166 -8.52 -5.08 4.27
C SER A 166 -8.23 -6.46 3.69
N GLU A 167 -9.23 -7.32 3.62
CA GLU A 167 -9.11 -8.67 3.08
C GLU A 167 -9.17 -8.68 1.54
N LEU A 168 -9.95 -7.77 0.96
CA LEU A 168 -10.19 -7.74 -0.49
C LEU A 168 -9.06 -7.08 -1.28
N ILE A 169 -8.37 -6.11 -0.68
CA ILE A 169 -7.36 -5.32 -1.40
C ILE A 169 -6.20 -6.17 -1.92
N VAL A 170 -5.92 -7.32 -1.31
CA VAL A 170 -4.89 -8.25 -1.78
C VAL A 170 -5.17 -8.76 -3.19
N LEU A 171 -6.43 -8.97 -3.57
CA LEU A 171 -6.81 -9.39 -4.92
C LEU A 171 -6.40 -8.34 -5.97
N ALA A 172 -6.61 -7.07 -5.64
CA ALA A 172 -6.14 -5.97 -6.48
C ALA A 172 -4.61 -5.87 -6.49
N GLY A 173 -3.97 -6.04 -5.33
CA GLY A 173 -2.51 -6.07 -5.21
C GLY A 173 -1.88 -7.13 -6.11
N MET A 174 -2.42 -8.36 -6.11
CA MET A 174 -1.97 -9.44 -7.01
C MET A 174 -2.15 -9.07 -8.48
N ALA A 175 -3.29 -8.48 -8.84
CA ALA A 175 -3.54 -8.05 -10.22
C ALA A 175 -2.57 -6.97 -10.68
N ILE A 176 -2.23 -6.00 -9.81
CA ILE A 176 -1.27 -4.94 -10.10
C ILE A 176 0.14 -5.52 -10.25
N GLU A 177 0.57 -6.38 -9.32
CA GLU A 177 1.90 -6.99 -9.35
C GLU A 177 2.11 -7.81 -10.63
N ASP A 178 1.12 -8.62 -10.99
CA ASP A 178 1.12 -9.46 -12.18
C ASP A 178 0.76 -8.72 -13.49
N ARG A 179 0.54 -7.41 -13.43
CA ARG A 179 0.12 -6.57 -14.57
C ARG A 179 -1.12 -7.11 -15.29
N LYS A 180 -2.09 -7.59 -14.53
CA LYS A 180 -3.37 -8.08 -15.06
C LYS A 180 -4.24 -6.93 -15.55
N LYS A 181 -5.14 -7.27 -16.48
CA LYS A 181 -6.18 -6.36 -16.94
C LYS A 181 -7.42 -6.49 -16.07
N VAL A 182 -8.22 -5.44 -16.00
CA VAL A 182 -9.49 -5.45 -15.27
C VAL A 182 -10.40 -6.60 -15.73
N ASP A 183 -10.43 -6.88 -17.03
CA ASP A 183 -11.24 -7.98 -17.59
C ASP A 183 -10.74 -9.39 -17.19
N ASP A 184 -9.51 -9.53 -16.70
CA ASP A 184 -9.02 -10.82 -16.24
C ASP A 184 -9.80 -11.32 -15.02
N TRP A 185 -10.34 -10.43 -14.18
CA TRP A 185 -11.17 -10.84 -13.05
C TRP A 185 -12.44 -11.61 -13.49
N LYS A 186 -13.01 -11.31 -14.66
CA LYS A 186 -14.17 -12.02 -15.20
C LYS A 186 -13.88 -13.48 -15.56
N ARG A 187 -12.60 -13.85 -15.67
CA ARG A 187 -12.16 -15.22 -15.97
C ARG A 187 -12.05 -16.09 -14.71
N TYR A 188 -12.01 -15.48 -13.52
CA TYR A 188 -11.93 -16.21 -12.26
C TYR A 188 -13.31 -16.54 -11.73
N VAL A 189 -13.39 -17.67 -11.02
CA VAL A 189 -14.63 -18.11 -10.34
C VAL A 189 -14.57 -17.60 -8.91
N PHE A 190 -15.45 -16.68 -8.58
CA PHE A 190 -15.64 -16.19 -7.22
C PHE A 190 -16.74 -17.00 -6.53
N PRO A 191 -16.58 -17.36 -5.24
CA PRO A 191 -17.66 -18.00 -4.50
C PRO A 191 -18.83 -17.02 -4.32
N HIS A 192 -20.06 -17.55 -4.40
CA HIS A 192 -21.29 -16.77 -4.22
C HIS A 192 -22.05 -17.21 -2.96
N PRO A 193 -22.57 -16.28 -2.11
CA PRO A 193 -22.34 -14.82 -2.19
C PRO A 193 -21.08 -14.39 -1.43
N THR A 194 -20.27 -13.53 -2.03
CA THR A 194 -19.10 -12.91 -1.37
C THR A 194 -18.98 -11.43 -1.74
N VAL A 195 -18.31 -10.67 -0.88
CA VAL A 195 -18.03 -9.26 -1.18
C VAL A 195 -17.00 -9.13 -2.31
N GLY A 196 -16.11 -10.11 -2.45
CA GLY A 196 -15.06 -10.12 -3.48
C GLY A 196 -15.59 -10.19 -4.92
N GLU A 197 -16.86 -10.61 -5.12
CA GLU A 197 -17.51 -10.59 -6.44
C GLU A 197 -17.55 -9.18 -7.05
N ILE A 198 -17.38 -8.11 -6.24
CA ILE A 198 -17.31 -6.73 -6.73
C ILE A 198 -16.27 -6.56 -7.84
N PHE A 199 -15.17 -7.33 -7.81
CA PHE A 199 -14.14 -7.28 -8.85
C PHE A 199 -14.61 -7.84 -10.21
N ARG A 200 -15.64 -8.67 -10.25
CA ARG A 200 -16.22 -9.15 -11.50
C ARG A 200 -17.15 -8.14 -12.16
N GLU A 201 -17.66 -7.21 -11.36
CA GLU A 201 -18.59 -6.18 -11.82
C GLU A 201 -17.89 -4.94 -12.41
N LEU A 202 -16.55 -4.91 -12.31
CA LEU A 202 -15.70 -3.82 -12.84
C LEU A 202 -15.60 -3.79 -14.37
#